data_6d330b2d6a8437fe4718ea1fe5189c11
#
_entry.id   6d330b2d6a8437fe4718ea1fe5189c11
#
_cell.length_a   1.000
_cell.length_b   1.000
_cell.length_c   1.000
_cell.angle_alpha   90.00
_cell.angle_beta   90.00
_cell.angle_gamma   90.00
#
_symmetry.space_group_name_H-M   'P 1'
#
loop_
_entity.id
_entity.type
_entity.pdbx_description
1 polymer ?
#
loop_
_entity_poly.entity_id
_entity_poly.type
_entity_poly.pdbx_seq_one_letter_code
_entity_poly.pdbx_strand_id
1 'polypeptide(L)'
;MVEIEQKQITVETVIEAFHARNLPVNEGFAAALQWLGQYGIPEVKNERYKYSNIHKELNKHNYNIEITPETTVSDFQPEEFLPNYELDGVLVTINGIFNPEFSSLPSDIQVAPKSDFSTFEHSNTAHQNDALVAINSLLSNRGVEIKASKSHRIFWIDYYQAASETFYNSKNSITVPKDCQLEIHHLLVSKNQFPAFVQDVTQIACGENSHFAIHQIHRNDKHLSTIRHIFVNQQKNSKAEISQICTGGSFIRNNCKISHLGVNCESKLNGLSLAGNGNHIDNHTLVEHLHPHCNSDEMYKNIVADGGTTIFNGKVYVAKDAQKTNAYQSNKNLLLGPEAKSYSKPELEIYADDVKCSHGSTTGHNDTEALFYMRARGIKESEARKLLMLAFANDLLERIEHEDLLDYLKEIVLQKFEQLMQES
;
A
#
# COMPACT_ATOMS: atom_id res chain seq x y z
N MET A 1 -14.62 -1.56 -39.75
CA MET A 1 -14.03 -1.53 -38.41
C MET A 1 -15.00 -2.29 -37.52
N VAL A 2 -14.60 -3.42 -36.96
CA VAL A 2 -15.39 -4.11 -35.97
C VAL A 2 -15.24 -3.24 -34.71
N GLU A 3 -16.32 -2.63 -34.22
CA GLU A 3 -16.36 -2.04 -32.88
C GLU A 3 -16.05 -3.18 -31.91
N ILE A 4 -14.86 -3.15 -31.31
CA ILE A 4 -14.55 -4.02 -30.19
C ILE A 4 -15.38 -3.45 -29.04
N GLU A 5 -16.45 -4.14 -28.70
CA GLU A 5 -17.30 -3.80 -27.57
C GLU A 5 -16.42 -3.74 -26.31
N GLN A 6 -16.38 -2.59 -25.67
CA GLN A 6 -15.56 -2.35 -24.48
C GLN A 6 -16.09 -3.23 -23.33
N LYS A 7 -15.37 -4.30 -23.00
CA LYS A 7 -15.77 -5.23 -21.93
C LYS A 7 -15.53 -4.54 -20.59
N GLN A 8 -16.58 -3.99 -20.01
CA GLN A 8 -16.51 -3.30 -18.72
C GLN A 8 -16.32 -4.30 -17.56
N ILE A 9 -15.56 -3.91 -16.54
CA ILE A 9 -15.47 -4.65 -15.27
C ILE A 9 -16.71 -4.32 -14.45
N THR A 10 -17.65 -5.26 -14.41
CA THR A 10 -18.90 -5.22 -13.65
C THR A 10 -18.96 -6.41 -12.69
N VAL A 11 -19.95 -6.43 -11.82
CA VAL A 11 -20.22 -7.59 -10.95
C VAL A 11 -20.41 -8.86 -11.79
N GLU A 12 -21.19 -8.75 -12.86
CA GLU A 12 -21.52 -9.86 -13.76
C GLU A 12 -20.26 -10.41 -14.44
N THR A 13 -19.41 -9.54 -15.02
CA THR A 13 -18.20 -9.97 -15.73
C THR A 13 -17.17 -10.57 -14.79
N VAL A 14 -17.08 -10.12 -13.54
CA VAL A 14 -16.23 -10.74 -12.50
C VAL A 14 -16.73 -12.14 -12.14
N ILE A 15 -18.05 -12.31 -11.96
CA ILE A 15 -18.67 -13.62 -11.65
C ILE A 15 -18.50 -14.59 -12.83
N GLU A 16 -18.70 -14.14 -14.07
CA GLU A 16 -18.47 -14.93 -15.27
C GLU A 16 -17.01 -15.39 -15.38
N ALA A 17 -16.05 -14.47 -15.19
CA ALA A 17 -14.62 -14.80 -15.18
C ALA A 17 -14.24 -15.80 -14.08
N PHE A 18 -14.85 -15.69 -12.89
CA PHE A 18 -14.66 -16.68 -11.83
C PHE A 18 -15.19 -18.07 -12.23
N HIS A 19 -16.42 -18.15 -12.75
CA HIS A 19 -17.00 -19.42 -13.16
C HIS A 19 -16.24 -20.08 -14.33
N ALA A 20 -15.68 -19.28 -15.24
CA ALA A 20 -14.84 -19.79 -16.33
C ALA A 20 -13.57 -20.52 -15.84
N ARG A 21 -13.13 -20.29 -14.59
CA ARG A 21 -11.99 -20.99 -13.97
C ARG A 21 -12.30 -22.44 -13.57
N ASN A 22 -13.57 -22.84 -13.53
CA ASN A 22 -14.03 -24.16 -13.12
C ASN A 22 -13.49 -24.61 -11.74
N LEU A 23 -13.30 -23.67 -10.80
CA LEU A 23 -12.87 -23.96 -9.45
C LEU A 23 -14.05 -24.43 -8.58
N PRO A 24 -13.82 -25.37 -7.64
CA PRO A 24 -14.85 -25.73 -6.68
C PRO A 24 -15.18 -24.52 -5.77
N VAL A 25 -16.46 -24.24 -5.61
CA VAL A 25 -16.92 -23.16 -4.73
C VAL A 25 -16.88 -23.65 -3.28
N ASN A 26 -15.88 -23.20 -2.53
CA ASN A 26 -15.78 -23.41 -1.09
C ASN A 26 -16.41 -22.23 -0.31
N GLU A 27 -16.36 -22.26 1.02
CA GLU A 27 -16.95 -21.25 1.90
C GLU A 27 -16.42 -19.82 1.61
N GLY A 28 -15.10 -19.68 1.36
CA GLY A 28 -14.48 -18.38 1.07
C GLY A 28 -14.94 -17.79 -0.25
N PHE A 29 -14.99 -18.58 -1.32
CA PHE A 29 -15.53 -18.14 -2.61
C PHE A 29 -17.04 -17.86 -2.53
N ALA A 30 -17.81 -18.68 -1.81
CA ALA A 30 -19.24 -18.43 -1.58
C ALA A 30 -19.48 -17.11 -0.86
N ALA A 31 -18.70 -16.81 0.18
CA ALA A 31 -18.76 -15.54 0.90
C ALA A 31 -18.40 -14.34 0.01
N ALA A 32 -17.34 -14.46 -0.82
CA ALA A 32 -16.93 -13.42 -1.76
C ALA A 32 -18.00 -13.14 -2.83
N LEU A 33 -18.60 -14.20 -3.41
CA LEU A 33 -19.72 -14.10 -4.36
C LEU A 33 -20.93 -13.42 -3.75
N GLN A 34 -21.34 -13.86 -2.56
CA GLN A 34 -22.44 -13.24 -1.82
C GLN A 34 -22.19 -11.78 -1.54
N TRP A 35 -20.98 -11.45 -1.07
CA TRP A 35 -20.58 -10.09 -0.77
C TRP A 35 -20.61 -9.18 -1.99
N LEU A 36 -20.00 -9.62 -3.09
CA LEU A 36 -19.97 -8.86 -4.34
C LEU A 36 -21.37 -8.66 -4.92
N GLY A 37 -22.24 -9.69 -4.86
CA GLY A 37 -23.61 -9.59 -5.31
C GLY A 37 -24.47 -8.65 -4.45
N GLN A 38 -24.20 -8.55 -3.15
CA GLN A 38 -24.95 -7.69 -2.23
C GLN A 38 -24.51 -6.21 -2.33
N TYR A 39 -23.23 -5.92 -2.44
CA TYR A 39 -22.68 -4.56 -2.31
C TYR A 39 -22.21 -3.95 -3.61
N GLY A 40 -21.93 -4.77 -4.62
CA GLY A 40 -21.45 -4.33 -5.92
C GLY A 40 -20.03 -3.73 -5.90
N ILE A 41 -19.63 -3.15 -7.03
CA ILE A 41 -18.39 -2.35 -7.12
C ILE A 41 -18.65 -0.99 -6.47
N PRO A 42 -17.73 -0.48 -5.61
CA PRO A 42 -17.96 0.74 -4.87
C PRO A 42 -18.15 1.97 -5.77
N GLU A 43 -19.17 2.75 -5.51
CA GLU A 43 -19.43 4.04 -6.14
C GLU A 43 -18.95 5.20 -5.24
N VAL A 44 -18.82 6.39 -5.83
CA VAL A 44 -18.46 7.64 -5.11
C VAL A 44 -19.47 8.06 -4.03
N LYS A 45 -20.68 7.51 -4.05
CA LYS A 45 -21.67 7.68 -2.98
C LYS A 45 -21.27 6.99 -1.70
N ASN A 46 -20.46 5.94 -1.78
CA ASN A 46 -19.85 5.32 -0.62
C ASN A 46 -18.77 6.25 -0.06
N GLU A 47 -18.89 6.63 1.20
CA GLU A 47 -18.03 7.63 1.82
C GLU A 47 -16.53 7.28 1.75
N ARG A 48 -16.17 5.99 1.83
CA ARG A 48 -14.80 5.50 1.69
C ARG A 48 -14.21 5.70 0.29
N TYR A 49 -15.07 5.94 -0.71
CA TYR A 49 -14.69 6.09 -2.13
C TYR A 49 -15.06 7.46 -2.69
N LYS A 50 -15.50 8.39 -1.84
CA LYS A 50 -15.99 9.72 -2.23
C LYS A 50 -15.02 10.49 -3.12
N TYR A 51 -13.71 10.37 -2.85
CA TYR A 51 -12.67 11.08 -3.58
C TYR A 51 -11.94 10.20 -4.60
N SER A 52 -12.24 8.90 -4.65
CA SER A 52 -11.60 7.92 -5.53
C SER A 52 -12.67 7.11 -6.26
N ASN A 53 -12.95 7.48 -7.51
CA ASN A 53 -13.95 6.79 -8.33
C ASN A 53 -13.39 5.48 -8.88
N ILE A 54 -13.55 4.40 -8.11
CA ILE A 54 -13.03 3.07 -8.46
C ILE A 54 -13.68 2.52 -9.73
N HIS A 55 -15.00 2.70 -9.89
CA HIS A 55 -15.68 2.25 -11.10
C HIS A 55 -15.10 2.89 -12.35
N LYS A 56 -14.77 4.19 -12.30
CA LYS A 56 -14.12 4.89 -13.40
C LYS A 56 -12.70 4.36 -13.66
N GLU A 57 -11.91 4.13 -12.62
CA GLU A 57 -10.54 3.64 -12.78
C GLU A 57 -10.49 2.20 -13.31
N LEU A 58 -11.35 1.31 -12.84
CA LEU A 58 -11.48 -0.06 -13.35
C LEU A 58 -11.92 -0.13 -14.82
N ASN A 59 -12.65 0.88 -15.28
CA ASN A 59 -13.20 0.95 -16.63
C ASN A 59 -12.55 2.02 -17.52
N LYS A 60 -11.41 2.57 -17.11
CA LYS A 60 -10.66 3.58 -17.87
C LYS A 60 -10.03 3.00 -19.14
N HIS A 61 -9.72 1.73 -19.12
CA HIS A 61 -9.13 0.95 -20.20
C HIS A 61 -9.86 -0.40 -20.34
N ASN A 62 -9.61 -1.10 -21.44
CA ASN A 62 -10.15 -2.46 -21.69
C ASN A 62 -9.30 -3.52 -21.00
N TYR A 63 -9.20 -3.48 -19.69
CA TYR A 63 -8.40 -4.44 -18.95
C TYR A 63 -8.91 -5.87 -19.14
N ASN A 64 -8.03 -6.75 -19.56
CA ASN A 64 -8.31 -8.18 -19.58
C ASN A 64 -8.25 -8.74 -18.15
N ILE A 65 -9.41 -9.19 -17.63
CA ILE A 65 -9.56 -9.82 -16.31
C ILE A 65 -9.43 -11.35 -16.35
N GLU A 66 -9.31 -11.93 -17.55
CA GLU A 66 -9.10 -13.37 -17.71
C GLU A 66 -7.66 -13.75 -17.32
N ILE A 67 -7.42 -15.04 -17.11
CA ILE A 67 -6.09 -15.54 -16.74
C ILE A 67 -5.09 -15.15 -17.83
N THR A 68 -4.23 -14.19 -17.52
CA THR A 68 -3.15 -13.81 -18.43
C THR A 68 -2.07 -14.88 -18.43
N PRO A 69 -1.58 -15.30 -19.61
CA PRO A 69 -0.43 -16.20 -19.70
C PRO A 69 0.80 -15.60 -19.00
N GLU A 70 1.70 -16.44 -18.57
CA GLU A 70 3.01 -16.01 -18.08
C GLU A 70 3.70 -15.20 -19.18
N THR A 71 3.98 -13.95 -18.89
CA THR A 71 4.83 -13.12 -19.76
C THR A 71 6.27 -13.39 -19.41
N THR A 72 7.02 -13.98 -20.33
CA THR A 72 8.48 -14.02 -20.24
C THR A 72 9.00 -12.60 -20.42
N VAL A 73 9.58 -12.03 -19.37
CA VAL A 73 10.22 -10.72 -19.41
C VAL A 73 11.68 -10.94 -19.75
N SER A 74 12.05 -10.68 -21.02
CA SER A 74 13.40 -10.95 -21.53
C SER A 74 14.45 -9.95 -21.04
N ASP A 75 14.04 -8.75 -20.64
CA ASP A 75 14.95 -7.62 -20.38
C ASP A 75 14.96 -7.18 -18.90
N PHE A 76 14.47 -8.01 -17.99
CA PHE A 76 14.49 -7.72 -16.56
C PHE A 76 15.88 -8.02 -15.98
N GLN A 77 16.48 -7.02 -15.36
CA GLN A 77 17.77 -7.12 -14.64
C GLN A 77 17.53 -6.66 -13.21
N PRO A 78 17.48 -7.56 -12.23
CA PRO A 78 17.22 -7.21 -10.83
C PRO A 78 18.26 -6.24 -10.26
N GLU A 79 19.50 -6.27 -10.77
CA GLU A 79 20.61 -5.42 -10.35
C GLU A 79 20.32 -3.92 -10.53
N GLU A 80 19.45 -3.55 -11.49
CA GLU A 80 19.03 -2.15 -11.70
C GLU A 80 18.21 -1.59 -10.51
N PHE A 81 17.66 -2.48 -9.69
CA PHE A 81 16.73 -2.14 -8.63
C PHE A 81 17.24 -2.39 -7.23
N LEU A 82 18.34 -3.13 -7.11
CA LEU A 82 18.91 -3.45 -5.82
C LEU A 82 19.53 -2.22 -5.16
N PRO A 83 19.33 -2.05 -3.84
CA PRO A 83 20.03 -1.03 -3.09
C PRO A 83 21.50 -1.41 -2.88
N ASN A 84 22.33 -0.41 -2.56
CA ASN A 84 23.76 -0.60 -2.29
C ASN A 84 24.02 -0.81 -0.79
N TYR A 85 23.38 -1.81 -0.17
CA TYR A 85 23.63 -2.21 1.21
C TYR A 85 23.37 -3.71 1.42
N GLU A 86 23.84 -4.26 2.53
CA GLU A 86 23.76 -5.69 2.82
C GLU A 86 22.33 -6.13 3.16
N LEU A 87 21.93 -7.25 2.59
CA LEU A 87 20.63 -7.90 2.74
C LEU A 87 20.84 -9.39 2.95
N ASP A 88 19.98 -10.02 3.75
CA ASP A 88 20.01 -11.48 3.91
C ASP A 88 19.56 -12.20 2.65
N GLY A 89 18.72 -11.56 1.82
CA GLY A 89 18.27 -12.16 0.58
C GLY A 89 17.40 -11.23 -0.28
N VAL A 90 17.18 -11.67 -1.50
CA VAL A 90 16.37 -10.99 -2.51
C VAL A 90 15.26 -11.90 -2.97
N LEU A 91 14.02 -11.42 -2.91
CA LEU A 91 12.84 -12.02 -3.49
C LEU A 91 12.45 -11.25 -4.74
N VAL A 92 12.18 -11.94 -5.82
CA VAL A 92 11.68 -11.34 -7.06
C VAL A 92 10.33 -11.95 -7.44
N THR A 93 9.35 -11.08 -7.68
CA THR A 93 8.10 -11.44 -8.34
C THR A 93 7.97 -10.66 -9.64
N ILE A 94 7.54 -11.35 -10.69
CA ILE A 94 7.26 -10.74 -12.00
C ILE A 94 5.77 -10.91 -12.30
N ASN A 95 5.08 -9.78 -12.47
CA ASN A 95 3.63 -9.77 -12.66
C ASN A 95 2.87 -10.53 -11.55
N GLY A 96 3.37 -10.46 -10.30
CA GLY A 96 2.83 -11.15 -9.13
C GLY A 96 3.16 -12.65 -9.03
N ILE A 97 4.04 -13.18 -9.89
CA ILE A 97 4.48 -14.59 -9.87
C ILE A 97 5.92 -14.68 -9.33
N PHE A 98 6.14 -15.56 -8.38
CA PHE A 98 7.47 -15.84 -7.84
C PHE A 98 8.44 -16.30 -8.93
N ASN A 99 9.60 -15.64 -9.01
CA ASN A 99 10.66 -16.02 -9.93
C ASN A 99 11.89 -16.52 -9.14
N PRO A 100 12.12 -17.84 -9.10
CA PRO A 100 13.24 -18.44 -8.37
C PRO A 100 14.60 -18.17 -9.03
N GLU A 101 14.67 -17.89 -10.34
CA GLU A 101 15.93 -17.65 -11.05
C GLU A 101 16.56 -16.32 -10.64
N PHE A 102 15.73 -15.31 -10.38
CA PHE A 102 16.18 -13.98 -9.94
C PHE A 102 16.14 -13.80 -8.41
N SER A 103 15.71 -14.82 -7.67
CA SER A 103 15.62 -14.76 -6.21
C SER A 103 16.79 -15.47 -5.55
N SER A 104 17.32 -14.88 -4.49
CA SER A 104 18.34 -15.48 -3.62
C SER A 104 17.94 -15.30 -2.17
N LEU A 105 17.52 -16.37 -1.50
CA LEU A 105 16.95 -16.31 -0.16
C LEU A 105 17.68 -17.27 0.80
N PRO A 106 17.79 -16.89 2.09
CA PRO A 106 18.28 -17.80 3.13
C PRO A 106 17.42 -19.05 3.22
N SER A 107 18.02 -20.19 3.57
CA SER A 107 17.30 -21.46 3.75
C SER A 107 16.21 -21.44 4.82
N ASP A 108 16.28 -20.46 5.73
CA ASP A 108 15.32 -20.23 6.82
C ASP A 108 14.10 -19.41 6.38
N ILE A 109 14.08 -18.88 5.15
CA ILE A 109 12.93 -18.24 4.53
C ILE A 109 12.39 -19.17 3.45
N GLN A 110 11.18 -19.65 3.68
CA GLN A 110 10.45 -20.42 2.69
C GLN A 110 9.57 -19.49 1.86
N VAL A 111 9.76 -19.52 0.54
CA VAL A 111 8.88 -18.83 -0.40
C VAL A 111 8.32 -19.86 -1.36
N ALA A 112 7.01 -19.84 -1.52
CA ALA A 112 6.30 -20.70 -2.46
C ALA A 112 5.26 -19.90 -3.24
N PRO A 113 4.93 -20.28 -4.47
CA PRO A 113 3.75 -19.76 -5.14
C PRO A 113 2.51 -19.99 -4.28
N LYS A 114 1.64 -19.00 -4.18
CA LYS A 114 0.37 -19.12 -3.47
C LYS A 114 -0.51 -20.15 -4.16
N SER A 115 -1.03 -21.11 -3.40
CA SER A 115 -1.87 -22.19 -3.91
C SER A 115 -3.35 -22.07 -3.54
N ASP A 116 -3.65 -21.48 -2.37
CA ASP A 116 -5.02 -21.26 -1.92
C ASP A 116 -5.38 -19.77 -1.98
N PHE A 117 -6.29 -19.44 -2.89
CA PHE A 117 -6.82 -18.07 -3.09
C PHE A 117 -8.21 -17.89 -2.48
N SER A 118 -8.81 -18.93 -1.94
CA SER A 118 -10.19 -18.95 -1.48
C SER A 118 -10.42 -18.18 -0.17
N THR A 119 -9.37 -17.83 0.57
CA THR A 119 -9.54 -17.10 1.82
C THR A 119 -10.10 -15.71 1.54
N PHE A 120 -11.33 -15.47 1.95
CA PHE A 120 -11.94 -14.15 1.95
C PHE A 120 -12.00 -13.67 3.39
N GLU A 121 -11.14 -12.72 3.74
CA GLU A 121 -11.19 -12.09 5.04
C GLU A 121 -12.37 -11.14 5.10
N HIS A 122 -13.46 -11.62 5.64
CA HIS A 122 -14.57 -10.78 6.09
C HIS A 122 -14.45 -10.66 7.61
N SER A 123 -14.38 -9.46 8.09
CA SER A 123 -14.46 -9.25 9.52
C SER A 123 -15.91 -9.07 9.93
N ASN A 124 -16.21 -9.54 11.14
CA ASN A 124 -17.54 -9.35 11.75
C ASN A 124 -17.82 -7.87 12.13
N THR A 125 -16.87 -6.97 11.93
CA THR A 125 -17.06 -5.55 12.12
C THR A 125 -17.43 -4.89 10.80
N ALA A 126 -18.50 -4.11 10.78
CA ALA A 126 -19.05 -3.43 9.60
C ALA A 126 -18.07 -2.50 8.85
N HIS A 127 -16.85 -2.34 9.38
CA HIS A 127 -15.84 -1.41 8.88
C HIS A 127 -14.89 -1.98 7.83
N GLN A 128 -15.01 -3.26 7.43
CA GLN A 128 -13.92 -3.95 6.75
C GLN A 128 -14.23 -4.64 5.44
N ASN A 129 -15.49 -4.80 5.15
CA ASN A 129 -15.85 -5.55 3.97
C ASN A 129 -15.75 -4.66 2.75
N ASP A 130 -14.81 -4.98 1.89
CA ASP A 130 -14.54 -4.26 0.67
C ASP A 130 -14.83 -5.17 -0.52
N ALA A 131 -15.70 -4.74 -1.41
CA ALA A 131 -16.02 -5.49 -2.63
C ALA A 131 -14.77 -5.74 -3.49
N LEU A 132 -13.75 -4.87 -3.39
CA LEU A 132 -12.48 -5.08 -4.07
C LEU A 132 -11.74 -6.31 -3.53
N VAL A 133 -11.80 -6.56 -2.21
CA VAL A 133 -11.22 -7.78 -1.63
C VAL A 133 -11.99 -9.02 -2.10
N ALA A 134 -13.31 -8.92 -2.28
CA ALA A 134 -14.10 -10.01 -2.87
C ALA A 134 -13.69 -10.27 -4.33
N ILE A 135 -13.55 -9.23 -5.16
CA ILE A 135 -13.05 -9.34 -6.53
C ILE A 135 -11.67 -10.02 -6.54
N ASN A 136 -10.75 -9.57 -5.69
CA ASN A 136 -9.43 -10.20 -5.58
C ASN A 136 -9.55 -11.68 -5.24
N SER A 137 -10.35 -12.07 -4.25
CA SER A 137 -10.52 -13.49 -3.87
C SER A 137 -11.05 -14.33 -5.03
N LEU A 138 -11.97 -13.81 -5.83
CA LEU A 138 -12.53 -14.52 -6.98
C LEU A 138 -11.57 -14.62 -8.16
N LEU A 139 -10.77 -13.59 -8.42
CA LEU A 139 -9.93 -13.49 -9.61
C LEU A 139 -8.45 -13.79 -9.37
N SER A 140 -7.95 -13.82 -8.12
CA SER A 140 -6.53 -14.11 -7.84
C SER A 140 -6.10 -15.48 -8.37
N ASN A 141 -4.96 -15.48 -9.06
CA ASN A 141 -4.33 -16.67 -9.62
C ASN A 141 -2.80 -16.64 -9.47
N ARG A 142 -2.29 -15.65 -8.75
CA ARG A 142 -0.86 -15.40 -8.51
C ARG A 142 -0.63 -14.81 -7.13
N GLY A 143 0.60 -14.89 -6.66
CA GLY A 143 1.04 -14.42 -5.36
C GLY A 143 2.01 -15.36 -4.70
N VAL A 144 2.50 -14.98 -3.53
CA VAL A 144 3.51 -15.73 -2.80
C VAL A 144 3.08 -16.00 -1.35
N GLU A 145 3.56 -17.12 -0.84
CA GLU A 145 3.55 -17.45 0.57
C GLU A 145 4.96 -17.33 1.12
N ILE A 146 5.16 -16.45 2.10
CA ILE A 146 6.45 -16.19 2.74
C ILE A 146 6.37 -16.66 4.19
N LYS A 147 7.26 -17.55 4.62
CA LYS A 147 7.39 -18.02 6.00
C LYS A 147 8.84 -17.90 6.45
N ALA A 148 9.10 -17.05 7.41
CA ALA A 148 10.40 -17.00 8.07
C ALA A 148 10.43 -18.00 9.24
N SER A 149 11.56 -18.68 9.46
CA SER A 149 11.78 -19.50 10.66
C SER A 149 12.82 -18.89 11.59
N LYS A 150 13.55 -17.89 11.14
CA LYS A 150 14.46 -17.03 11.91
C LYS A 150 14.29 -15.56 11.53
N SER A 151 15.04 -14.71 12.21
CA SER A 151 15.05 -13.26 11.93
C SER A 151 15.85 -12.96 10.68
N HIS A 152 15.24 -12.19 9.77
CA HIS A 152 15.85 -11.82 8.49
C HIS A 152 15.41 -10.44 8.01
N ARG A 153 16.26 -9.87 7.14
CA ARG A 153 15.96 -8.70 6.34
C ARG A 153 16.10 -9.06 4.87
N ILE A 154 15.03 -8.91 4.09
CA ILE A 154 15.03 -9.20 2.67
C ILE A 154 14.59 -8.01 1.83
N PHE A 155 15.05 -7.97 0.59
CA PHE A 155 14.56 -7.03 -0.41
C PHE A 155 13.62 -7.76 -1.36
N TRP A 156 12.40 -7.24 -1.53
CA TRP A 156 11.41 -7.80 -2.44
C TRP A 156 11.21 -6.86 -3.62
N ILE A 157 11.58 -7.30 -4.82
CA ILE A 157 11.30 -6.61 -6.08
C ILE A 157 10.00 -7.18 -6.63
N ASP A 158 8.94 -6.37 -6.67
CA ASP A 158 7.65 -6.71 -7.26
C ASP A 158 7.52 -5.93 -8.59
N TYR A 159 7.91 -6.61 -9.69
CA TYR A 159 8.05 -6.00 -11.01
C TYR A 159 6.84 -6.30 -11.89
N TYR A 160 6.30 -5.26 -12.53
CA TYR A 160 5.17 -5.37 -13.45
C TYR A 160 5.54 -4.88 -14.86
N GLN A 161 5.26 -5.71 -15.85
CA GLN A 161 5.38 -5.38 -17.27
C GLN A 161 4.24 -6.02 -18.06
N ALA A 162 3.30 -5.19 -18.48
CA ALA A 162 2.14 -5.64 -19.24
C ALA A 162 2.42 -5.67 -20.74
N ALA A 163 2.07 -6.78 -21.40
CA ALA A 163 2.15 -6.93 -22.85
C ALA A 163 0.88 -6.42 -23.57
N SER A 164 -0.19 -6.16 -22.82
CA SER A 164 -1.47 -5.61 -23.27
C SER A 164 -2.17 -4.94 -22.10
N GLU A 165 -3.34 -4.36 -22.29
CA GLU A 165 -4.18 -3.83 -21.22
C GLU A 165 -4.58 -4.99 -20.26
N THR A 166 -3.95 -5.04 -19.09
CA THR A 166 -4.01 -6.20 -18.20
C THR A 166 -4.46 -5.84 -16.80
N PHE A 167 -5.33 -6.69 -16.22
CA PHE A 167 -5.72 -6.64 -14.82
C PHE A 167 -5.07 -7.78 -14.04
N TYR A 168 -4.10 -7.46 -13.22
CA TYR A 168 -3.40 -8.42 -12.36
C TYR A 168 -4.07 -8.52 -11.00
N ASN A 169 -4.40 -9.74 -10.57
CA ASN A 169 -4.91 -10.00 -9.23
C ASN A 169 -3.94 -10.89 -8.47
N SER A 170 -3.25 -10.33 -7.49
CA SER A 170 -2.32 -11.07 -6.64
C SER A 170 -2.84 -11.18 -5.21
N LYS A 171 -2.49 -12.29 -4.57
CA LYS A 171 -2.79 -12.56 -3.18
C LYS A 171 -1.60 -13.17 -2.49
N ASN A 172 -1.08 -12.49 -1.47
CA ASN A 172 0.12 -12.90 -0.75
C ASN A 172 -0.19 -13.23 0.69
N SER A 173 0.63 -14.09 1.29
CA SER A 173 0.60 -14.36 2.72
C SER A 173 2.00 -14.35 3.30
N ILE A 174 2.16 -13.68 4.46
CA ILE A 174 3.41 -13.57 5.19
C ILE A 174 3.18 -14.07 6.60
N THR A 175 3.97 -15.02 7.04
CA THR A 175 3.90 -15.55 8.41
C THR A 175 5.21 -15.27 9.13
N VAL A 176 5.12 -14.51 10.23
CA VAL A 176 6.23 -14.26 11.15
C VAL A 176 5.97 -15.06 12.42
N PRO A 177 6.72 -16.14 12.66
CA PRO A 177 6.51 -16.98 13.85
C PRO A 177 6.77 -16.23 15.14
N LYS A 178 6.39 -16.90 16.26
CA LYS A 178 6.71 -16.45 17.60
C LYS A 178 8.23 -16.21 17.77
N ASP A 179 8.57 -15.12 18.47
CA ASP A 179 9.95 -14.72 18.82
C ASP A 179 10.88 -14.46 17.60
N CYS A 180 10.31 -14.27 16.39
CA CYS A 180 11.04 -13.97 15.15
C CYS A 180 10.88 -12.51 14.72
N GLN A 181 11.85 -12.05 13.93
CA GLN A 181 11.80 -10.73 13.28
C GLN A 181 11.89 -10.91 11.77
N LEU A 182 11.04 -10.21 11.03
CA LEU A 182 11.10 -10.16 9.56
C LEU A 182 10.93 -8.72 9.09
N GLU A 183 11.94 -8.23 8.41
CA GLU A 183 11.90 -6.92 7.76
C GLU A 183 11.95 -7.10 6.24
N ILE A 184 11.02 -6.47 5.54
CA ILE A 184 10.90 -6.54 4.08
C ILE A 184 11.01 -5.14 3.50
N HIS A 185 12.05 -4.89 2.69
CA HIS A 185 12.13 -3.71 1.84
C HIS A 185 11.48 -4.06 0.50
N HIS A 186 10.29 -3.56 0.26
CA HIS A 186 9.42 -3.95 -0.84
C HIS A 186 9.38 -2.87 -1.92
N LEU A 187 10.11 -3.07 -3.01
CA LEU A 187 10.08 -2.18 -4.17
C LEU A 187 9.02 -2.64 -5.17
N LEU A 188 8.03 -1.77 -5.38
CA LEU A 188 7.02 -1.92 -6.41
C LEU A 188 7.41 -1.06 -7.60
N VAL A 189 7.70 -1.71 -8.70
CA VAL A 189 8.21 -1.04 -9.89
C VAL A 189 7.59 -1.60 -11.15
N SER A 190 7.38 -0.74 -12.15
CA SER A 190 6.83 -1.15 -13.45
C SER A 190 7.55 -0.47 -14.60
N LYS A 191 7.60 -1.17 -15.74
CA LYS A 191 8.05 -0.65 -17.04
C LYS A 191 6.99 -1.01 -18.09
N ASN A 192 5.80 -0.40 -18.01
CA ASN A 192 4.68 -0.72 -18.88
C ASN A 192 4.65 0.15 -20.12
N GLN A 193 4.36 -0.46 -21.29
CA GLN A 193 4.00 0.24 -22.52
C GLN A 193 2.48 0.33 -22.68
N PHE A 194 1.74 -0.55 -22.02
CA PHE A 194 0.28 -0.61 -22.03
C PHE A 194 -0.27 -0.33 -20.63
N PRO A 195 -1.49 0.20 -20.54
CA PRO A 195 -2.16 0.36 -19.26
C PRO A 195 -2.28 -0.99 -18.52
N ALA A 196 -1.94 -0.97 -17.25
CA ALA A 196 -2.08 -2.11 -16.36
C ALA A 196 -2.74 -1.70 -15.04
N PHE A 197 -3.52 -2.61 -14.50
CA PHE A 197 -4.15 -2.46 -13.20
C PHE A 197 -3.72 -3.61 -12.30
N VAL A 198 -3.17 -3.31 -11.14
CA VAL A 198 -2.80 -4.31 -10.13
C VAL A 198 -3.71 -4.20 -8.94
N GLN A 199 -4.38 -5.28 -8.62
CA GLN A 199 -5.07 -5.48 -7.37
C GLN A 199 -4.34 -6.53 -6.54
N ASP A 200 -3.84 -6.12 -5.38
CA ASP A 200 -3.08 -6.96 -4.47
C ASP A 200 -3.73 -7.05 -3.10
N VAL A 201 -3.76 -8.25 -2.53
CA VAL A 201 -4.15 -8.50 -1.14
C VAL A 201 -3.03 -9.23 -0.44
N THR A 202 -2.43 -8.63 0.58
CA THR A 202 -1.37 -9.22 1.39
C THR A 202 -1.86 -9.43 2.83
N GLN A 203 -1.81 -10.68 3.28
CA GLN A 203 -2.20 -11.11 4.63
C GLN A 203 -0.96 -11.39 5.46
N ILE A 204 -0.85 -10.78 6.64
CA ILE A 204 0.34 -10.85 7.50
C ILE A 204 -0.08 -11.36 8.88
N ALA A 205 0.50 -12.48 9.29
CA ALA A 205 0.30 -13.06 10.62
C ALA A 205 1.55 -12.86 11.46
N CYS A 206 1.44 -12.02 12.49
CA CYS A 206 2.50 -11.76 13.47
C CYS A 206 2.28 -12.61 14.71
N GLY A 207 3.15 -13.58 14.96
CA GLY A 207 3.14 -14.46 16.13
C GLY A 207 3.43 -13.70 17.44
N GLU A 208 3.31 -14.38 18.56
CA GLU A 208 3.61 -13.81 19.88
C GLU A 208 5.07 -13.35 19.97
N ASN A 209 5.34 -12.16 20.53
CA ASN A 209 6.66 -11.52 20.65
C ASN A 209 7.38 -11.32 19.29
N SER A 210 6.71 -11.42 18.14
CA SER A 210 7.33 -11.21 16.85
C SER A 210 7.49 -9.72 16.53
N HIS A 211 8.42 -9.41 15.64
CA HIS A 211 8.57 -8.07 15.07
C HIS A 211 8.51 -8.17 13.55
N PHE A 212 7.57 -7.48 12.95
CA PHE A 212 7.42 -7.38 11.51
C PHE A 212 7.55 -5.94 11.05
N ALA A 213 8.35 -5.71 10.00
CA ALA A 213 8.40 -4.43 9.31
C ALA A 213 8.30 -4.65 7.79
N ILE A 214 7.53 -3.80 7.12
CA ILE A 214 7.53 -3.72 5.66
C ILE A 214 7.59 -2.26 5.22
N HIS A 215 8.59 -1.94 4.40
CA HIS A 215 8.80 -0.63 3.82
C HIS A 215 8.52 -0.69 2.33
N GLN A 216 7.31 -0.27 1.92
CA GLN A 216 6.85 -0.31 0.53
C GLN A 216 7.25 0.98 -0.20
N ILE A 217 7.91 0.82 -1.33
CA ILE A 217 8.39 1.91 -2.18
C ILE A 217 7.71 1.80 -3.54
N HIS A 218 6.78 2.69 -3.84
CA HIS A 218 6.04 2.71 -5.09
C HIS A 218 6.77 3.61 -6.11
N ARG A 219 7.46 2.99 -7.08
CA ARG A 219 8.15 3.64 -8.20
C ARG A 219 7.54 3.25 -9.54
N ASN A 220 6.23 3.14 -9.57
CA ASN A 220 5.49 2.71 -10.75
C ASN A 220 5.50 3.80 -11.85
N ASP A 221 5.45 3.36 -13.11
CA ASP A 221 5.25 4.27 -14.25
C ASP A 221 3.79 4.79 -14.31
N LYS A 222 3.56 5.75 -15.20
CA LYS A 222 2.24 6.38 -15.37
C LYS A 222 1.15 5.47 -15.96
N HIS A 223 1.51 4.28 -16.44
CA HIS A 223 0.59 3.32 -17.03
C HIS A 223 0.07 2.31 -16.00
N LEU A 224 0.61 2.32 -14.78
CA LEU A 224 0.18 1.42 -13.71
C LEU A 224 -0.75 2.12 -12.73
N SER A 225 -1.95 1.54 -12.58
CA SER A 225 -2.88 1.81 -11.48
C SER A 225 -2.83 0.67 -10.48
N THR A 226 -2.85 0.98 -9.18
CA THR A 226 -2.76 -0.06 -8.14
C THR A 226 -3.80 0.14 -7.04
N ILE A 227 -4.41 -0.96 -6.60
CA ILE A 227 -5.17 -1.02 -5.35
C ILE A 227 -4.58 -2.14 -4.49
N ARG A 228 -4.07 -1.79 -3.32
CA ARG A 228 -3.44 -2.72 -2.40
C ARG A 228 -4.17 -2.78 -1.07
N HIS A 229 -4.35 -4.00 -0.57
CA HIS A 229 -4.89 -4.24 0.77
C HIS A 229 -3.84 -5.01 1.58
N ILE A 230 -3.49 -4.46 2.73
CA ILE A 230 -2.62 -5.11 3.72
C ILE A 230 -3.46 -5.38 4.97
N PHE A 231 -3.51 -6.64 5.37
CA PHE A 231 -4.14 -7.08 6.61
C PHE A 231 -3.08 -7.62 7.55
N VAL A 232 -2.92 -7.02 8.73
CA VAL A 232 -1.94 -7.45 9.73
C VAL A 232 -2.68 -7.90 10.98
N ASN A 233 -2.47 -9.16 11.36
CA ASN A 233 -3.01 -9.76 12.56
C ASN A 233 -1.89 -9.93 13.59
N GLN A 234 -1.96 -9.20 14.72
CA GLN A 234 -0.93 -9.17 15.74
C GLN A 234 -1.33 -9.96 16.98
N GLN A 235 -0.50 -10.94 17.33
CA GLN A 235 -0.62 -11.66 18.59
C GLN A 235 0.09 -10.92 19.73
N LYS A 236 -0.09 -11.40 20.97
CA LYS A 236 0.46 -10.78 22.19
C LYS A 236 1.93 -10.34 22.05
N ASN A 237 2.24 -9.13 22.53
CA ASN A 237 3.56 -8.52 22.56
C ASN A 237 4.22 -8.35 21.17
N SER A 238 3.49 -8.51 20.07
CA SER A 238 4.07 -8.33 18.73
C SER A 238 4.16 -6.87 18.34
N LYS A 239 5.09 -6.59 17.42
CA LYS A 239 5.28 -5.27 16.84
C LYS A 239 5.09 -5.35 15.33
N ALA A 240 4.41 -4.36 14.75
CA ALA A 240 4.27 -4.23 13.30
C ALA A 240 4.57 -2.80 12.85
N GLU A 241 5.39 -2.67 11.82
CA GLU A 241 5.68 -1.40 11.17
C GLU A 241 5.38 -1.49 9.68
N ILE A 242 4.55 -0.57 9.18
CA ILE A 242 4.19 -0.47 7.77
C ILE A 242 4.55 0.93 7.30
N SER A 243 5.51 1.02 6.37
CA SER A 243 5.87 2.31 5.75
C SER A 243 5.55 2.27 4.27
N GLN A 244 4.92 3.33 3.74
CA GLN A 244 4.50 3.43 2.35
C GLN A 244 5.00 4.73 1.74
N ILE A 245 5.97 4.64 0.82
CA ILE A 245 6.56 5.78 0.12
C ILE A 245 6.09 5.75 -1.33
N CYS A 246 5.20 6.67 -1.71
CA CYS A 246 4.59 6.73 -3.04
C CYS A 246 5.20 7.87 -3.86
N THR A 247 5.96 7.52 -4.90
CA THR A 247 6.65 8.49 -5.77
C THR A 247 6.23 8.40 -7.24
N GLY A 248 5.42 7.39 -7.63
CA GLY A 248 5.00 7.17 -9.02
C GLY A 248 3.70 6.39 -9.10
N GLY A 249 3.20 6.22 -10.34
CA GLY A 249 1.91 5.59 -10.63
C GLY A 249 0.81 6.60 -10.95
N SER A 250 -0.17 6.23 -11.79
CA SER A 250 -1.28 7.12 -12.15
C SER A 250 -2.34 7.15 -11.03
N PHE A 251 -2.74 5.99 -10.55
CA PHE A 251 -3.69 5.82 -9.47
C PHE A 251 -3.13 4.81 -8.46
N ILE A 252 -3.00 5.22 -7.21
CA ILE A 252 -2.55 4.37 -6.12
C ILE A 252 -3.60 4.45 -5.01
N ARG A 253 -4.12 3.29 -4.60
CA ARG A 253 -4.92 3.19 -3.39
C ARG A 253 -4.33 2.12 -2.47
N ASN A 254 -3.94 2.55 -1.28
CA ASN A 254 -3.43 1.71 -0.23
C ASN A 254 -4.47 1.59 0.88
N ASN A 255 -4.90 0.38 1.18
CA ASN A 255 -5.76 0.09 2.32
C ASN A 255 -4.95 -0.77 3.30
N CYS A 256 -4.65 -0.24 4.48
CA CYS A 256 -3.90 -0.93 5.51
C CYS A 256 -4.78 -1.14 6.74
N LYS A 257 -4.94 -2.39 7.15
CA LYS A 257 -5.64 -2.74 8.37
C LYS A 257 -4.72 -3.50 9.30
N ILE A 258 -4.66 -3.04 10.55
CA ILE A 258 -3.96 -3.73 11.63
C ILE A 258 -4.97 -4.10 12.72
N SER A 259 -5.00 -5.36 13.11
CA SER A 259 -5.83 -5.84 14.22
C SER A 259 -4.95 -6.35 15.35
N HIS A 260 -5.06 -5.72 16.52
CA HIS A 260 -4.40 -6.15 17.75
C HIS A 260 -5.23 -7.28 18.39
N LEU A 261 -4.88 -8.54 18.07
CA LEU A 261 -5.56 -9.74 18.56
C LEU A 261 -4.99 -10.27 19.88
N GLY A 262 -4.03 -9.56 20.47
CA GLY A 262 -3.44 -9.86 21.76
C GLY A 262 -3.10 -8.61 22.55
N VAL A 263 -2.73 -8.76 23.82
CA VAL A 263 -2.31 -7.65 24.67
C VAL A 263 -0.90 -7.15 24.32
N ASN A 264 -0.60 -5.89 24.66
CA ASN A 264 0.71 -5.25 24.45
C ASN A 264 1.20 -5.24 23.00
N CYS A 265 0.30 -5.18 22.03
CA CYS A 265 0.69 -4.98 20.63
C CYS A 265 1.13 -3.54 20.39
N GLU A 266 2.13 -3.38 19.53
CA GLU A 266 2.59 -2.06 19.07
C GLU A 266 2.50 -2.00 17.55
N SER A 267 1.99 -0.89 16.99
CA SER A 267 1.98 -0.67 15.54
C SER A 267 2.40 0.74 15.17
N LYS A 268 3.21 0.84 14.10
CA LYS A 268 3.59 2.09 13.45
C LYS A 268 3.13 2.06 12.00
N LEU A 269 2.45 3.11 11.56
CA LEU A 269 2.09 3.31 10.16
C LEU A 269 2.65 4.64 9.67
N ASN A 270 3.49 4.59 8.65
CA ASN A 270 4.15 5.75 8.08
C ASN A 270 3.81 5.86 6.59
N GLY A 271 3.41 7.03 6.12
CA GLY A 271 3.10 7.24 4.71
C GLY A 271 3.66 8.56 4.18
N LEU A 272 4.45 8.52 3.10
CA LEU A 272 4.87 9.69 2.35
C LEU A 272 4.34 9.60 0.93
N SER A 273 3.48 10.55 0.54
CA SER A 273 2.94 10.65 -0.81
C SER A 273 3.47 11.88 -1.52
N LEU A 274 4.09 11.67 -2.67
CA LEU A 274 4.65 12.72 -3.54
C LEU A 274 3.86 12.73 -4.84
N ALA A 275 2.83 13.58 -4.91
CA ALA A 275 1.89 13.62 -6.04
C ALA A 275 2.10 14.85 -6.92
N GLY A 276 2.32 14.64 -8.21
CA GLY A 276 2.34 15.66 -9.24
C GLY A 276 1.22 15.46 -10.25
N ASN A 277 1.34 16.11 -11.40
CA ASN A 277 0.32 16.10 -12.44
C ASN A 277 -0.06 14.67 -12.86
N GLY A 278 -1.36 14.35 -12.76
CA GLY A 278 -1.92 13.05 -13.09
C GLY A 278 -1.73 11.96 -12.04
N ASN A 279 -1.09 12.24 -10.89
CA ASN A 279 -1.02 11.30 -9.78
C ASN A 279 -2.24 11.44 -8.85
N HIS A 280 -2.85 10.31 -8.52
CA HIS A 280 -3.90 10.19 -7.52
C HIS A 280 -3.48 9.15 -6.48
N ILE A 281 -3.17 9.59 -5.26
CA ILE A 281 -2.67 8.72 -4.19
C ILE A 281 -3.65 8.76 -3.01
N ASP A 282 -4.22 7.61 -2.68
CA ASP A 282 -5.29 7.48 -1.69
C ASP A 282 -4.90 6.45 -0.63
N ASN A 283 -4.63 6.90 0.60
CA ASN A 283 -4.23 6.06 1.72
C ASN A 283 -5.37 5.93 2.73
N HIS A 284 -5.78 4.71 2.99
CA HIS A 284 -6.76 4.34 4.00
C HIS A 284 -6.13 3.45 5.06
N THR A 285 -6.26 3.84 6.32
CA THR A 285 -5.81 3.02 7.46
C THR A 285 -6.96 2.67 8.38
N LEU A 286 -6.87 1.50 9.00
CA LEU A 286 -7.72 1.09 10.10
C LEU A 286 -6.87 0.34 11.12
N VAL A 287 -6.75 0.89 12.32
CA VAL A 287 -6.14 0.19 13.45
C VAL A 287 -7.22 -0.20 14.45
N GLU A 288 -7.36 -1.50 14.67
CA GLU A 288 -8.31 -2.05 15.64
C GLU A 288 -7.60 -2.46 16.92
N HIS A 289 -7.84 -1.72 17.97
CA HIS A 289 -7.44 -2.08 19.33
C HIS A 289 -8.54 -2.95 19.95
N LEU A 290 -8.34 -4.27 19.97
CA LEU A 290 -9.30 -5.24 20.49
C LEU A 290 -8.93 -5.75 21.88
N HIS A 291 -7.68 -5.51 22.32
CA HIS A 291 -7.15 -5.94 23.61
C HIS A 291 -6.44 -4.79 24.34
N PRO A 292 -6.30 -4.86 25.68
CA PRO A 292 -5.71 -3.77 26.47
C PRO A 292 -4.19 -3.64 26.28
N HIS A 293 -3.67 -2.47 26.69
CA HIS A 293 -2.25 -2.10 26.68
C HIS A 293 -1.61 -2.05 25.29
N CYS A 294 -2.40 -1.81 24.24
CA CYS A 294 -1.90 -1.70 22.87
C CYS A 294 -1.60 -0.25 22.49
N ASN A 295 -0.59 -0.07 21.65
CA ASN A 295 -0.18 1.24 21.16
C ASN A 295 -0.20 1.30 19.64
N SER A 296 -0.66 2.41 19.07
CA SER A 296 -0.52 2.72 17.64
C SER A 296 -0.08 4.15 17.42
N ASP A 297 0.76 4.34 16.42
CA ASP A 297 1.24 5.66 15.99
C ASP A 297 1.25 5.75 14.47
N GLU A 298 0.43 6.66 13.93
CA GLU A 298 0.27 6.87 12.49
C GLU A 298 0.79 8.25 12.09
N MET A 299 1.69 8.30 11.12
CA MET A 299 2.14 9.54 10.52
C MET A 299 2.05 9.47 8.99
N TYR A 300 1.21 10.30 8.40
CA TYR A 300 1.09 10.45 6.95
C TYR A 300 1.41 11.88 6.52
N LYS A 301 2.31 12.00 5.54
CA LYS A 301 2.69 13.28 4.95
C LYS A 301 2.51 13.25 3.45
N ASN A 302 1.92 14.33 2.94
CA ASN A 302 1.66 14.49 1.51
C ASN A 302 2.33 15.77 1.01
N ILE A 303 3.08 15.69 -0.07
CA ILE A 303 3.60 16.82 -0.84
C ILE A 303 2.93 16.75 -2.21
N VAL A 304 2.20 17.80 -2.57
CA VAL A 304 1.30 17.79 -3.73
C VAL A 304 1.59 18.98 -4.62
N ALA A 305 2.00 18.73 -5.86
CA ALA A 305 2.14 19.73 -6.91
C ALA A 305 0.84 19.88 -7.72
N ASP A 306 0.79 20.83 -8.62
CA ASP A 306 -0.37 21.10 -9.44
C ASP A 306 -0.80 19.85 -10.26
N GLY A 307 -2.11 19.63 -10.34
CA GLY A 307 -2.71 18.45 -10.97
C GLY A 307 -2.61 17.16 -10.17
N GLY A 308 -1.88 17.15 -9.04
CA GLY A 308 -1.82 16.03 -8.11
C GLY A 308 -2.98 15.99 -7.14
N THR A 309 -3.35 14.80 -6.71
CA THR A 309 -4.38 14.60 -5.68
C THR A 309 -3.92 13.56 -4.67
N THR A 310 -4.04 13.90 -3.38
CA THR A 310 -3.80 12.96 -2.27
C THR A 310 -5.00 12.88 -1.36
N ILE A 311 -5.26 11.69 -0.85
CA ILE A 311 -6.29 11.44 0.16
C ILE A 311 -5.64 10.69 1.33
N PHE A 312 -6.02 11.07 2.54
CA PHE A 312 -5.78 10.31 3.75
C PHE A 312 -7.09 10.09 4.49
N ASN A 313 -7.44 8.84 4.72
CA ASN A 313 -8.57 8.44 5.54
C ASN A 313 -8.05 7.43 6.57
N GLY A 314 -7.87 7.88 7.80
CA GLY A 314 -7.35 7.04 8.87
C GLY A 314 -8.38 6.83 9.96
N LYS A 315 -8.62 5.59 10.35
CA LYS A 315 -9.55 5.23 11.42
C LYS A 315 -8.85 4.44 12.52
N VAL A 316 -9.04 4.89 13.75
CA VAL A 316 -8.68 4.12 14.94
C VAL A 316 -9.97 3.65 15.61
N TYR A 317 -10.08 2.34 15.80
CA TYR A 317 -11.16 1.70 16.54
C TYR A 317 -10.66 1.13 17.86
N VAL A 318 -11.29 1.48 18.98
CA VAL A 318 -10.92 0.98 20.31
C VAL A 318 -12.12 0.28 20.92
N ALA A 319 -12.02 -1.03 21.08
CA ALA A 319 -13.06 -1.85 21.68
C ALA A 319 -13.24 -1.54 23.18
N LYS A 320 -14.41 -1.84 23.73
CA LYS A 320 -14.77 -1.54 25.14
C LYS A 320 -13.74 -2.08 26.15
N ASP A 321 -13.22 -3.27 25.90
CA ASP A 321 -12.29 -3.94 26.81
C ASP A 321 -10.82 -3.60 26.51
N ALA A 322 -10.54 -2.80 25.47
CA ALA A 322 -9.20 -2.38 25.08
C ALA A 322 -8.70 -1.18 25.92
N GLN A 323 -8.70 -1.35 27.24
CA GLN A 323 -8.26 -0.34 28.20
C GLN A 323 -6.75 -0.10 28.11
N LYS A 324 -6.28 1.07 28.54
CA LYS A 324 -4.86 1.48 28.49
C LYS A 324 -4.28 1.54 27.07
N THR A 325 -5.14 1.75 26.08
CA THR A 325 -4.73 2.02 24.70
C THR A 325 -4.14 3.42 24.58
N ASN A 326 -3.03 3.53 23.84
CA ASN A 326 -2.52 4.81 23.34
C ASN A 326 -2.54 4.78 21.80
N ALA A 327 -3.25 5.71 21.18
CA ALA A 327 -3.38 5.78 19.73
C ALA A 327 -3.20 7.23 19.24
N TYR A 328 -2.21 7.42 18.41
CA TYR A 328 -1.88 8.74 17.85
C TYR A 328 -1.96 8.68 16.34
N GLN A 329 -2.59 9.71 15.73
CA GLN A 329 -2.72 9.82 14.28
C GLN A 329 -2.40 11.24 13.85
N SER A 330 -1.49 11.39 12.89
CA SER A 330 -1.07 12.68 12.33
C SER A 330 -1.07 12.64 10.81
N ASN A 331 -1.75 13.62 10.18
CA ASN A 331 -1.67 13.83 8.74
C ASN A 331 -1.27 15.27 8.46
N LYS A 332 -0.18 15.45 7.71
CA LYS A 332 0.33 16.78 7.32
C LYS A 332 0.42 16.87 5.80
N ASN A 333 -0.05 17.97 5.24
CA ASN A 333 -0.13 18.17 3.79
C ASN A 333 0.55 19.47 3.40
N LEU A 334 1.46 19.42 2.42
CA LEU A 334 2.15 20.54 1.82
C LEU A 334 1.70 20.69 0.36
N LEU A 335 1.00 21.77 0.06
CA LEU A 335 0.55 22.09 -1.30
C LEU A 335 1.56 23.03 -1.96
N LEU A 336 2.07 22.65 -3.13
CA LEU A 336 3.09 23.40 -3.85
C LEU A 336 2.49 24.41 -4.85
N GLY A 337 1.25 24.21 -5.27
CA GLY A 337 0.57 25.06 -6.23
C GLY A 337 -0.95 25.15 -6.02
N PRO A 338 -1.64 26.05 -6.75
CA PRO A 338 -3.07 26.33 -6.58
C PRO A 338 -4.00 25.20 -7.04
N GLU A 339 -3.54 24.32 -7.94
CA GLU A 339 -4.31 23.18 -8.46
C GLU A 339 -4.02 21.87 -7.69
N ALA A 340 -3.14 21.93 -6.68
CA ALA A 340 -2.83 20.81 -5.80
C ALA A 340 -4.01 20.49 -4.87
N LYS A 341 -4.35 19.19 -4.71
CA LYS A 341 -5.50 18.77 -3.90
C LYS A 341 -5.10 17.76 -2.85
N SER A 342 -5.46 18.02 -1.59
CA SER A 342 -5.30 17.06 -0.50
C SER A 342 -6.58 16.99 0.34
N TYR A 343 -7.05 15.77 0.57
CA TYR A 343 -8.22 15.49 1.38
C TYR A 343 -7.82 14.67 2.59
N SER A 344 -8.21 15.10 3.79
CA SER A 344 -7.84 14.45 5.04
C SER A 344 -9.07 14.17 5.88
N LYS A 345 -9.23 12.93 6.32
CA LYS A 345 -10.32 12.48 7.16
C LYS A 345 -9.81 11.52 8.26
N PRO A 346 -9.23 12.05 9.35
CA PRO A 346 -8.92 11.22 10.51
C PRO A 346 -10.18 10.95 11.34
N GLU A 347 -10.35 9.70 11.79
CA GLU A 347 -11.51 9.24 12.55
C GLU A 347 -11.08 8.46 13.81
N LEU A 348 -11.76 8.73 14.93
CA LEU A 348 -11.62 7.98 16.18
C LEU A 348 -12.98 7.40 16.57
N GLU A 349 -13.04 6.09 16.81
CA GLU A 349 -14.21 5.39 17.32
C GLU A 349 -13.82 4.63 18.59
N ILE A 350 -14.15 5.20 19.75
CA ILE A 350 -13.61 4.79 21.03
C ILE A 350 -14.75 4.38 21.96
N TYR A 351 -14.68 3.13 22.47
CA TYR A 351 -15.64 2.57 23.41
C TYR A 351 -15.05 2.25 24.79
N ALA A 352 -13.74 2.42 24.98
CA ALA A 352 -13.05 2.26 26.25
C ALA A 352 -12.89 3.62 26.98
N ASP A 353 -12.84 3.60 28.30
CA ASP A 353 -12.81 4.82 29.12
C ASP A 353 -11.39 5.28 29.46
N ASP A 354 -10.45 4.34 29.72
CA ASP A 354 -9.09 4.64 30.16
C ASP A 354 -8.10 4.51 28.99
N VAL A 355 -8.10 5.51 28.13
CA VAL A 355 -7.28 5.56 26.91
C VAL A 355 -6.69 6.93 26.66
N LYS A 356 -5.63 7.00 25.84
CA LYS A 356 -5.05 8.24 25.32
C LYS A 356 -5.07 8.18 23.81
N CYS A 357 -6.04 8.83 23.20
CA CYS A 357 -6.20 8.85 21.75
C CYS A 357 -6.26 10.29 21.25
N SER A 358 -5.54 10.57 20.18
CA SER A 358 -5.60 11.87 19.53
C SER A 358 -5.37 11.76 18.05
N HIS A 359 -5.94 12.68 17.30
CA HIS A 359 -5.63 12.88 15.89
C HIS A 359 -5.36 14.35 15.57
N GLY A 360 -4.58 14.61 14.53
CA GLY A 360 -4.31 15.93 14.02
C GLY A 360 -4.17 15.92 12.50
N SER A 361 -4.68 16.95 11.85
CA SER A 361 -4.47 17.17 10.42
C SER A 361 -4.16 18.63 10.15
N THR A 362 -3.16 18.87 9.30
CA THR A 362 -2.79 20.19 8.84
C THR A 362 -2.59 20.22 7.34
N THR A 363 -3.00 21.32 6.72
CA THR A 363 -2.73 21.57 5.29
C THR A 363 -2.18 22.99 5.18
N GLY A 364 -1.02 23.12 4.54
CA GLY A 364 -0.33 24.39 4.35
C GLY A 364 0.31 24.47 2.97
N HIS A 365 0.82 25.67 2.67
CA HIS A 365 1.64 25.95 1.49
C HIS A 365 3.10 26.12 1.91
N ASN A 366 3.98 26.23 0.92
CA ASN A 366 5.38 26.59 1.19
C ASN A 366 5.48 27.84 2.05
N ASP A 367 6.33 27.78 3.06
CA ASP A 367 6.65 28.93 3.91
C ASP A 367 7.39 30.00 3.08
N THR A 368 6.65 31.06 2.72
CA THR A 368 7.18 32.16 1.91
C THR A 368 8.22 32.99 2.66
N GLU A 369 8.15 33.08 3.99
CA GLU A 369 9.12 33.79 4.80
C GLU A 369 10.43 32.99 4.88
N ALA A 370 10.36 31.70 5.11
CA ALA A 370 11.52 30.81 5.08
C ALA A 370 12.17 30.82 3.68
N LEU A 371 11.39 30.76 2.61
CA LEU A 371 11.87 30.83 1.24
C LEU A 371 12.58 32.17 0.97
N PHE A 372 11.96 33.28 1.38
CA PHE A 372 12.56 34.61 1.25
C PHE A 372 13.88 34.72 2.03
N TYR A 373 13.92 34.24 3.28
CA TYR A 373 15.12 34.25 4.10
C TYR A 373 16.27 33.48 3.46
N MET A 374 16.01 32.26 2.93
CA MET A 374 17.01 31.43 2.26
C MET A 374 17.55 32.10 1.01
N ARG A 375 16.68 32.71 0.19
CA ARG A 375 17.07 33.49 -1.00
C ARG A 375 17.90 34.70 -0.65
N ALA A 376 17.58 35.44 0.42
CA ALA A 376 18.36 36.57 0.91
C ALA A 376 19.77 36.17 1.36
N ARG A 377 20.00 34.88 1.66
CA ARG A 377 21.30 34.28 1.97
C ARG A 377 22.04 33.75 0.75
N GLY A 378 21.51 33.95 -0.46
CA GLY A 378 22.13 33.52 -1.73
C GLY A 378 21.80 32.10 -2.18
N ILE A 379 20.89 31.39 -1.50
CA ILE A 379 20.41 30.09 -1.94
C ILE A 379 19.46 30.30 -3.12
N LYS A 380 19.67 29.57 -4.21
CA LYS A 380 18.77 29.61 -5.37
C LYS A 380 17.36 29.15 -4.97
N GLU A 381 16.34 29.74 -5.58
CA GLU A 381 14.94 29.44 -5.23
C GLU A 381 14.58 27.95 -5.34
N SER A 382 15.03 27.28 -6.43
CA SER A 382 14.81 25.86 -6.62
C SER A 382 15.46 25.01 -5.50
N GLU A 383 16.67 25.38 -5.08
CA GLU A 383 17.36 24.68 -3.98
C GLU A 383 16.69 24.95 -2.63
N ALA A 384 16.24 26.18 -2.38
CA ALA A 384 15.51 26.53 -1.18
C ALA A 384 14.18 25.77 -1.07
N ARG A 385 13.41 25.67 -2.17
CA ARG A 385 12.18 24.87 -2.21
C ARG A 385 12.47 23.38 -1.93
N LYS A 386 13.49 22.82 -2.53
CA LYS A 386 13.92 21.42 -2.32
C LYS A 386 14.27 21.16 -0.85
N LEU A 387 15.02 22.08 -0.22
CA LEU A 387 15.37 21.97 1.20
C LEU A 387 14.15 22.04 2.12
N LEU A 388 13.17 22.91 1.82
CA LEU A 388 11.93 23.00 2.59
C LEU A 388 11.07 21.73 2.43
N MET A 389 10.97 21.15 1.23
CA MET A 389 10.28 19.90 1.00
C MET A 389 10.96 18.73 1.74
N LEU A 390 12.31 18.70 1.72
CA LEU A 390 13.07 17.69 2.45
C LEU A 390 12.88 17.84 3.96
N ALA A 391 12.93 19.05 4.51
CA ALA A 391 12.66 19.31 5.92
C ALA A 391 11.24 18.86 6.31
N PHE A 392 10.26 19.08 5.42
CA PHE A 392 8.90 18.59 5.66
C PHE A 392 8.81 17.07 5.66
N ALA A 393 9.51 16.37 4.77
CA ALA A 393 9.49 14.89 4.69
C ALA A 393 10.32 14.23 5.81
N ASN A 394 11.39 14.89 6.28
CA ASN A 394 12.48 14.26 7.04
C ASN A 394 12.03 13.67 8.39
N ASP A 395 11.13 14.32 9.15
CA ASP A 395 10.64 13.79 10.42
C ASP A 395 9.80 12.50 10.27
N LEU A 396 9.29 12.22 9.06
CA LEU A 396 8.69 10.93 8.74
C LEU A 396 9.76 9.91 8.32
N LEU A 397 10.69 10.32 7.46
CA LEU A 397 11.75 9.43 6.98
C LEU A 397 12.63 8.94 8.13
N GLU A 398 12.98 9.81 9.09
CA GLU A 398 13.77 9.48 10.28
C GLU A 398 13.05 8.50 11.26
N ARG A 399 11.77 8.21 11.06
CA ARG A 399 11.07 7.15 11.82
C ARG A 399 11.45 5.76 11.35
N ILE A 400 12.03 5.64 10.15
CA ILE A 400 12.57 4.38 9.63
C ILE A 400 13.95 4.19 10.27
N GLU A 401 14.03 3.22 11.18
CA GLU A 401 15.19 3.02 12.07
C GLU A 401 16.43 2.42 11.35
N HIS A 402 16.32 2.12 10.04
CA HIS A 402 17.38 1.53 9.24
C HIS A 402 18.12 2.60 8.42
N GLU A 403 19.37 2.88 8.78
CA GLU A 403 20.17 3.99 8.24
C GLU A 403 20.39 3.86 6.72
N ASP A 404 20.81 2.68 6.24
CA ASP A 404 21.05 2.43 4.82
C ASP A 404 19.74 2.51 3.98
N LEU A 405 18.62 2.02 4.51
CA LEU A 405 17.33 2.17 3.86
C LEU A 405 16.91 3.64 3.82
N LEU A 406 17.17 4.39 4.88
CA LEU A 406 16.87 5.82 4.94
C LEU A 406 17.62 6.58 3.84
N ASP A 407 18.88 6.29 3.62
CA ASP A 407 19.68 6.93 2.57
C ASP A 407 19.18 6.55 1.18
N TYR A 408 18.85 5.29 0.95
CA TYR A 408 18.22 4.83 -0.29
C TYR A 408 16.88 5.53 -0.55
N LEU A 409 16.03 5.69 0.47
CA LEU A 409 14.76 6.40 0.37
C LEU A 409 14.94 7.89 0.10
N LYS A 410 15.91 8.54 0.76
CA LYS A 410 16.23 9.97 0.52
C LYS A 410 16.59 10.21 -0.95
N GLU A 411 17.37 9.33 -1.55
CA GLU A 411 17.75 9.42 -2.96
C GLU A 411 16.49 9.39 -3.88
N ILE A 412 15.60 8.44 -3.66
CA ILE A 412 14.34 8.30 -4.41
C ILE A 412 13.45 9.53 -4.23
N VAL A 413 13.31 10.01 -3.01
CA VAL A 413 12.49 11.18 -2.66
C VAL A 413 13.05 12.45 -3.31
N LEU A 414 14.37 12.64 -3.28
CA LEU A 414 15.01 13.79 -3.90
C LEU A 414 14.87 13.81 -5.42
N GLN A 415 14.95 12.66 -6.09
CA GLN A 415 14.67 12.53 -7.52
C GLN A 415 13.22 12.95 -7.84
N LYS A 416 12.25 12.53 -7.02
CA LYS A 416 10.85 12.92 -7.22
C LYS A 416 10.62 14.41 -6.98
N PHE A 417 11.30 15.02 -6.02
CA PHE A 417 11.19 16.46 -5.79
C PHE A 417 11.59 17.30 -7.00
N GLU A 418 12.63 16.88 -7.73
CA GLU A 418 13.03 17.56 -8.97
C GLU A 418 11.93 17.54 -10.04
N GLN A 419 11.18 16.44 -10.14
CA GLN A 419 10.03 16.35 -11.04
C GLN A 419 8.89 17.27 -10.58
N LEU A 420 8.52 17.22 -9.28
CA LEU A 420 7.43 18.03 -8.74
C LEU A 420 7.68 19.55 -8.88
N MET A 421 8.93 19.99 -8.77
CA MET A 421 9.30 21.39 -8.94
C MET A 421 9.20 21.89 -10.40
N GLN A 422 9.18 21.00 -11.38
CA GLN A 422 8.95 21.36 -12.77
C GLN A 422 7.45 21.48 -13.11
N GLU A 423 6.61 20.91 -12.25
CA GLU A 423 5.15 20.85 -12.40
C GLU A 423 4.39 21.92 -11.58
N SER A 424 5.10 22.67 -10.70
CA SER A 424 4.54 23.66 -9.74
C SER A 424 4.81 25.13 -10.15
#